data_cd72e6213facfbfd817b1863de067fef
#
_entry.id   cd72e6213facfbfd817b1863de067fef
#
_cell.length_a   1.000
_cell.length_b   1.000
_cell.length_c   1.000
_cell.angle_alpha   90.00
_cell.angle_beta   90.00
_cell.angle_gamma   90.00
#
_symmetry.space_group_name_H-M   'P 1'
#
loop_
_entity.id
_entity.type
_entity.pdbx_description
1 polymer ?
#
loop_
_entity_poly.entity_id
_entity_poly.type
_entity_poly.pdbx_seq_one_letter_code
_entity_poly.pdbx_strand_id
1 'polypeptide(L)'
;MSLKELDIKLSYISCGDDNIAKAFLVPALKQAKRYRRSVGFFSSGVFGPIIDGIVALSRSGGTMELIASHKLGAEDVEAINLGYQRREQIIENAFTRDFLSEIEALDDAKLQLLATLIANGILDIRIAVTETVGIYHDKLGIIEDFDGNVVAFYGSANESLGGYKNNYEKIRIVKSWVVSDAASIEDEQSEFEALWNGLNPYVKVIGYKESAKTHIIEIIERRKNGTSAGASAPIKLRDYQEEAINAWVNNDYHGFYVMATGTGKTWTAIYSAKKLLESHAAMIVICAPYKHLVRQWADDVEKAFPQAHLIMVSSENPAWEQQISQEIIRKQYSKDDQIIVISTIASFKMPRFMATINKSKDEKLLIVDEAHRFTDRPD
;
A
#
# COMPACT_ATOMS: atom_id res chain seq x y z
N MET A 1 35.32 10.93 5.28
CA MET A 1 35.10 10.12 6.50
C MET A 1 34.58 8.76 6.01
N SER A 2 35.15 7.67 6.48
CA SER A 2 34.78 6.30 6.09
C SER A 2 33.91 5.62 7.16
N LEU A 3 33.31 4.47 6.83
CA LEU A 3 32.57 3.66 7.80
C LEU A 3 33.45 3.24 8.99
N LYS A 4 34.74 3.03 8.74
CA LYS A 4 35.71 2.60 9.75
C LYS A 4 36.01 3.69 10.79
N GLU A 5 35.81 4.96 10.44
CA GLU A 5 36.00 6.11 11.33
C GLU A 5 34.79 6.41 12.22
N LEU A 6 33.65 5.78 11.94
CA LEU A 6 32.45 5.92 12.75
C LEU A 6 32.52 5.01 14.00
N ASP A 7 32.03 5.53 15.13
CA ASP A 7 31.86 4.74 16.36
C ASP A 7 30.64 3.80 16.23
N ILE A 8 30.79 2.71 15.47
CA ILE A 8 29.72 1.75 15.23
C ILE A 8 29.75 0.67 16.32
N LYS A 9 28.68 0.59 17.12
CA LYS A 9 28.48 -0.42 18.18
C LYS A 9 28.24 -1.81 17.59
N LEU A 10 28.32 -2.85 18.41
CA LEU A 10 28.01 -4.24 18.04
C LEU A 10 26.51 -4.49 17.87
N SER A 11 25.65 -3.66 18.43
CA SER A 11 24.19 -3.77 18.28
C SER A 11 23.51 -2.45 18.55
N TYR A 12 22.32 -2.29 17.96
CA TYR A 12 21.43 -1.15 18.17
C TYR A 12 20.00 -1.65 18.40
N ILE A 13 19.19 -0.78 19.02
CA ILE A 13 17.76 -1.03 19.25
C ILE A 13 16.94 0.09 18.60
N SER A 14 15.66 -0.15 18.38
CA SER A 14 14.77 0.84 17.74
C SER A 14 14.39 2.03 18.64
N CYS A 15 14.63 1.95 19.93
CA CYS A 15 14.22 2.96 20.91
C CYS A 15 15.43 3.54 21.68
N GLY A 16 15.22 4.69 22.36
CA GLY A 16 16.25 5.36 23.15
C GLY A 16 17.34 6.04 22.32
N ASP A 17 18.48 6.33 22.98
CA ASP A 17 19.60 7.04 22.35
C ASP A 17 20.36 6.17 21.33
N ASP A 18 20.31 4.86 21.47
CA ASP A 18 20.89 3.88 20.56
C ASP A 18 19.94 3.50 19.42
N ASN A 19 19.05 4.40 19.04
CA ASN A 19 18.08 4.20 17.97
C ASN A 19 18.74 3.84 16.63
N ILE A 20 18.29 2.73 16.03
CA ILE A 20 18.82 2.18 14.78
C ILE A 20 18.95 3.25 13.69
N ALA A 21 17.92 4.06 13.48
CA ALA A 21 17.92 5.07 12.43
C ALA A 21 18.93 6.20 12.70
N LYS A 22 18.87 6.84 13.87
CA LYS A 22 19.65 8.05 14.17
C LYS A 22 21.09 7.74 14.55
N ALA A 23 21.31 6.71 15.37
CA ALA A 23 22.63 6.40 15.90
C ALA A 23 23.49 5.54 14.96
N PHE A 24 22.84 4.82 14.01
CA PHE A 24 23.56 3.93 13.10
C PHE A 24 23.28 4.24 11.63
N LEU A 25 22.03 4.07 11.14
CA LEU A 25 21.77 4.13 9.70
C LEU A 25 22.07 5.48 9.08
N VAL A 26 21.62 6.58 9.69
CA VAL A 26 21.87 7.92 9.14
C VAL A 26 23.37 8.24 9.06
N PRO A 27 24.20 8.07 10.11
CA PRO A 27 25.65 8.24 10.00
C PRO A 27 26.32 7.34 8.96
N ALA A 28 25.93 6.04 8.92
CA ALA A 28 26.52 5.08 8.00
C ALA A 28 26.15 5.38 6.53
N LEU A 29 24.89 5.73 6.25
CA LEU A 29 24.42 6.07 4.91
C LEU A 29 25.06 7.35 4.36
N LYS A 30 25.45 8.28 5.22
CA LYS A 30 26.21 9.49 4.81
C LYS A 30 27.60 9.18 4.25
N GLN A 31 28.16 8.00 4.57
CA GLN A 31 29.46 7.54 4.08
C GLN A 31 29.30 6.48 2.97
N ALA A 32 28.07 6.03 2.71
CA ALA A 32 27.84 4.89 1.87
C ALA A 32 28.00 5.20 0.38
N LYS A 33 28.61 4.25 -0.32
CA LYS A 33 28.60 4.10 -1.78
C LYS A 33 27.47 3.21 -2.23
N ARG A 34 27.16 2.16 -1.47
CA ARG A 34 26.11 1.20 -1.79
C ARG A 34 25.40 0.76 -0.51
N TYR A 35 24.08 0.81 -0.52
CA TYR A 35 23.22 0.27 0.51
C TYR A 35 22.36 -0.85 -0.06
N ARG A 36 22.57 -2.06 0.41
CA ARG A 36 21.81 -3.26 0.04
C ARG A 36 20.93 -3.67 1.19
N ARG A 37 19.66 -3.91 0.92
CA ARG A 37 18.68 -4.23 1.96
C ARG A 37 17.76 -5.37 1.53
N SER A 38 17.63 -6.38 2.37
CA SER A 38 16.69 -7.48 2.25
C SER A 38 15.73 -7.44 3.43
N VAL A 39 14.42 -7.43 3.17
CA VAL A 39 13.38 -7.29 4.22
C VAL A 39 12.14 -8.12 3.91
N GLY A 40 11.52 -8.63 4.96
CA GLY A 40 10.21 -9.28 4.86
C GLY A 40 9.04 -8.31 4.63
N PHE A 41 9.23 -7.03 4.96
CA PHE A 41 8.23 -5.98 4.74
C PHE A 41 8.93 -4.63 4.55
N PHE A 42 8.52 -3.91 3.53
CA PHE A 42 8.97 -2.55 3.24
C PHE A 42 7.80 -1.58 3.30
N SER A 43 8.02 -0.42 3.88
CA SER A 43 7.06 0.68 3.93
C SER A 43 7.77 1.99 3.59
N SER A 44 7.18 2.78 2.73
CA SER A 44 7.71 4.10 2.34
C SER A 44 7.85 5.07 3.52
N GLY A 45 7.11 4.85 4.61
CA GLY A 45 7.23 5.60 5.86
C GLY A 45 8.61 5.56 6.51
N VAL A 46 9.44 4.56 6.16
CA VAL A 46 10.83 4.43 6.64
C VAL A 46 11.72 5.60 6.22
N PHE A 47 11.44 6.22 5.08
CA PHE A 47 12.25 7.35 4.60
C PHE A 47 12.26 8.53 5.59
N GLY A 48 11.20 8.73 6.37
CA GLY A 48 11.18 9.77 7.38
C GLY A 48 12.34 9.70 8.40
N PRO A 49 12.54 8.57 9.11
CA PRO A 49 13.61 8.41 10.07
C PRO A 49 15.04 8.45 9.51
N ILE A 50 15.25 8.02 8.27
CA ILE A 50 16.58 7.89 7.65
C ILE A 50 16.80 8.84 6.46
N ILE A 51 15.91 9.81 6.24
CA ILE A 51 15.90 10.69 5.06
C ILE A 51 17.23 11.42 4.86
N ASP A 52 17.83 11.92 5.94
CA ASP A 52 19.11 12.63 5.85
C ASP A 52 20.25 11.73 5.35
N GLY A 53 20.21 10.44 5.71
CA GLY A 53 21.15 9.44 5.23
C GLY A 53 20.95 9.14 3.75
N ILE A 54 19.69 8.94 3.32
CA ILE A 54 19.34 8.67 1.92
C ILE A 54 19.68 9.87 1.01
N VAL A 55 19.40 11.08 1.44
CA VAL A 55 19.76 12.30 0.69
C VAL A 55 21.28 12.41 0.53
N ALA A 56 22.04 12.11 1.58
CA ALA A 56 23.50 12.14 1.52
C ALA A 56 24.05 11.04 0.58
N LEU A 57 23.54 9.81 0.69
CA LEU A 57 23.85 8.70 -0.22
C LEU A 57 23.63 9.11 -1.69
N SER A 58 22.47 9.67 -1.98
CA SER A 58 22.13 10.16 -3.32
C SER A 58 23.10 11.22 -3.82
N ARG A 59 23.42 12.20 -2.98
CA ARG A 59 24.34 13.32 -3.35
C ARG A 59 25.78 12.87 -3.58
N SER A 60 26.21 11.82 -2.90
CA SER A 60 27.55 11.23 -3.09
C SER A 60 27.64 10.30 -4.31
N GLY A 61 26.55 10.11 -5.05
CA GLY A 61 26.50 9.17 -6.18
C GLY A 61 26.36 7.71 -5.76
N GLY A 62 25.97 7.45 -4.53
CA GLY A 62 25.71 6.11 -4.04
C GLY A 62 24.38 5.55 -4.51
N THR A 63 24.19 4.22 -4.34
CA THR A 63 23.00 3.48 -4.77
C THR A 63 22.37 2.69 -3.63
N MET A 64 21.08 2.43 -3.75
CA MET A 64 20.32 1.59 -2.84
C MET A 64 19.64 0.45 -3.61
N GLU A 65 19.85 -0.77 -3.18
CA GLU A 65 19.24 -1.99 -3.72
C GLU A 65 18.38 -2.62 -2.64
N LEU A 66 17.07 -2.75 -2.91
CA LEU A 66 16.11 -3.26 -1.97
C LEU A 66 15.43 -4.52 -2.49
N ILE A 67 15.53 -5.62 -1.75
CA ILE A 67 14.70 -6.81 -1.93
C ILE A 67 13.63 -6.78 -0.84
N ALA A 68 12.37 -6.75 -1.23
CA ALA A 68 11.25 -6.74 -0.31
C ALA A 68 10.27 -7.88 -0.63
N SER A 69 9.63 -8.40 0.40
CA SER A 69 8.49 -9.30 0.22
C SER A 69 7.19 -8.57 0.56
N HIS A 70 6.09 -9.18 0.17
CA HIS A 70 4.75 -8.70 0.49
C HIS A 70 4.02 -9.72 1.37
N LYS A 71 3.28 -9.22 2.35
CA LYS A 71 2.39 -10.05 3.14
C LYS A 71 1.09 -10.26 2.36
N LEU A 72 0.94 -11.45 1.80
CA LEU A 72 -0.27 -11.83 1.07
C LEU A 72 -1.50 -11.80 1.98
N GLY A 73 -2.57 -11.19 1.52
CA GLY A 73 -3.89 -11.30 2.12
C GLY A 73 -4.46 -12.71 1.92
N ALA A 74 -5.50 -13.06 2.68
CA ALA A 74 -6.16 -14.36 2.54
C ALA A 74 -6.66 -14.61 1.10
N GLU A 75 -7.02 -13.57 0.41
CA GLU A 75 -7.52 -13.58 -0.97
C GLU A 75 -6.43 -13.80 -2.02
N ASP A 76 -5.27 -13.19 -1.79
CA ASP A 76 -4.12 -13.42 -2.66
C ASP A 76 -3.71 -14.89 -2.58
N VAL A 77 -3.80 -15.48 -1.38
CA VAL A 77 -3.55 -16.91 -1.15
C VAL A 77 -4.63 -17.78 -1.83
N GLU A 78 -5.90 -17.38 -1.73
CA GLU A 78 -7.02 -18.09 -2.38
C GLU A 78 -6.88 -18.01 -3.90
N ALA A 79 -6.59 -16.85 -4.48
CA ALA A 79 -6.38 -16.68 -5.91
C ALA A 79 -5.21 -17.53 -6.44
N ILE A 80 -4.15 -17.68 -5.66
CA ILE A 80 -3.02 -18.58 -5.95
C ILE A 80 -3.49 -20.04 -5.95
N ASN A 81 -4.24 -20.45 -4.93
CA ASN A 81 -4.73 -21.83 -4.78
C ASN A 81 -5.74 -22.22 -5.87
N LEU A 82 -6.55 -21.26 -6.33
CA LEU A 82 -7.52 -21.48 -7.41
C LEU A 82 -6.87 -21.44 -8.81
N GLY A 83 -5.57 -21.09 -8.90
CA GLY A 83 -4.83 -21.09 -10.17
C GLY A 83 -5.27 -20.04 -11.18
N TYR A 84 -5.99 -18.99 -10.79
CA TYR A 84 -6.49 -17.95 -11.67
C TYR A 84 -5.41 -17.08 -12.27
N GLN A 85 -4.28 -16.93 -11.57
CA GLN A 85 -3.12 -16.18 -12.03
C GLN A 85 -1.82 -16.84 -11.54
N ARG A 86 -0.71 -16.53 -12.21
CA ARG A 86 0.61 -16.95 -11.73
C ARG A 86 0.88 -16.29 -10.38
N ARG A 87 1.36 -17.06 -9.41
CA ARG A 87 1.70 -16.59 -8.06
C ARG A 87 2.51 -15.30 -8.05
N GLU A 88 3.50 -15.22 -8.92
CA GLU A 88 4.37 -14.05 -9.10
C GLU A 88 3.58 -12.78 -9.42
N GLN A 89 2.61 -12.88 -10.31
CA GLN A 89 1.79 -11.74 -10.74
C GLN A 89 0.86 -11.25 -9.62
N ILE A 90 0.34 -12.16 -8.81
CA ILE A 90 -0.49 -11.82 -7.64
C ILE A 90 0.35 -11.10 -6.59
N ILE A 91 1.53 -11.61 -6.27
CA ILE A 91 2.44 -10.98 -5.30
C ILE A 91 2.89 -9.60 -5.78
N GLU A 92 3.22 -9.46 -7.06
CA GLU A 92 3.60 -8.17 -7.66
C GLU A 92 2.45 -7.16 -7.60
N ASN A 93 1.23 -7.57 -7.93
CA ASN A 93 0.06 -6.70 -7.87
C ASN A 93 -0.26 -6.27 -6.43
N ALA A 94 -0.16 -7.19 -5.47
CA ALA A 94 -0.39 -6.92 -4.06
C ALA A 94 0.66 -5.92 -3.52
N PHE A 95 1.95 -6.15 -3.82
CA PHE A 95 3.02 -5.22 -3.45
C PHE A 95 2.81 -3.83 -4.08
N THR A 96 2.48 -3.77 -5.38
CA THR A 96 2.26 -2.51 -6.08
C THR A 96 1.10 -1.73 -5.47
N ARG A 97 -0.03 -2.38 -5.19
CA ARG A 97 -1.20 -1.76 -4.57
C ARG A 97 -0.87 -1.12 -3.22
N ASP A 98 -0.24 -1.89 -2.34
CA ASP A 98 0.06 -1.42 -0.98
C ASP A 98 1.17 -0.36 -0.99
N PHE A 99 2.18 -0.52 -1.84
CA PHE A 99 3.24 0.46 -2.02
C PHE A 99 2.72 1.80 -2.57
N LEU A 100 1.83 1.80 -3.56
CA LEU A 100 1.23 3.02 -4.09
C LEU A 100 0.33 3.72 -3.06
N SER A 101 -0.46 2.96 -2.29
CA SER A 101 -1.29 3.51 -1.21
C SER A 101 -0.45 4.22 -0.14
N GLU A 102 0.70 3.65 0.23
CA GLU A 102 1.62 4.28 1.17
C GLU A 102 2.30 5.54 0.59
N ILE A 103 2.63 5.52 -0.71
CA ILE A 103 3.22 6.66 -1.40
C ILE A 103 2.25 7.85 -1.44
N GLU A 104 0.97 7.59 -1.65
CA GLU A 104 -0.07 8.64 -1.63
C GLU A 104 -0.20 9.30 -0.25
N ALA A 105 0.15 8.61 0.82
CA ALA A 105 0.16 9.15 2.18
C ALA A 105 1.42 9.98 2.52
N LEU A 106 2.46 9.99 1.67
CA LEU A 106 3.67 10.78 1.89
C LEU A 106 3.41 12.27 1.69
N ASP A 107 4.11 13.11 2.47
CA ASP A 107 4.21 14.53 2.16
C ASP A 107 4.97 14.76 0.84
N ASP A 108 4.76 15.92 0.21
CA ASP A 108 5.28 16.22 -1.12
C ASP A 108 6.82 16.14 -1.20
N ALA A 109 7.53 16.50 -0.13
CA ALA A 109 8.99 16.48 -0.12
C ALA A 109 9.53 15.03 -0.16
N LYS A 110 8.94 14.13 0.64
CA LYS A 110 9.32 12.71 0.67
C LYS A 110 8.93 12.00 -0.62
N LEU A 111 7.76 12.33 -1.17
CA LEU A 111 7.30 11.79 -2.43
C LEU A 111 8.24 12.19 -3.58
N GLN A 112 8.63 13.47 -3.67
CA GLN A 112 9.58 13.94 -4.67
C GLN A 112 10.96 13.30 -4.53
N LEU A 113 11.42 13.11 -3.30
CA LEU A 113 12.69 12.42 -3.05
C LEU A 113 12.62 10.97 -3.56
N LEU A 114 11.61 10.22 -3.15
CA LEU A 114 11.44 8.80 -3.55
C LEU A 114 11.42 8.66 -5.07
N ALA A 115 10.64 9.48 -5.75
CA ALA A 115 10.57 9.45 -7.20
C ALA A 115 11.88 9.83 -7.88
N THR A 116 12.59 10.81 -7.33
CA THR A 116 13.91 11.20 -7.84
C THR A 116 14.91 10.05 -7.69
N LEU A 117 14.89 9.34 -6.56
CA LEU A 117 15.74 8.18 -6.32
C LEU A 117 15.48 7.05 -7.32
N ILE A 118 14.19 6.76 -7.58
CA ILE A 118 13.79 5.72 -8.53
C ILE A 118 14.09 6.14 -9.98
N ALA A 119 13.71 7.37 -10.38
CA ALA A 119 13.91 7.86 -11.72
C ALA A 119 15.38 7.96 -12.13
N ASN A 120 16.26 8.28 -11.19
CA ASN A 120 17.69 8.37 -11.41
C ASN A 120 18.41 7.03 -11.24
N GLY A 121 17.69 5.92 -10.98
CA GLY A 121 18.31 4.61 -10.76
C GLY A 121 19.14 4.52 -9.47
N ILE A 122 18.95 5.43 -8.54
CA ILE A 122 19.62 5.43 -7.23
C ILE A 122 19.00 4.37 -6.32
N LEU A 123 17.66 4.23 -6.38
CA LEU A 123 16.91 3.18 -5.70
C LEU A 123 16.36 2.19 -6.72
N ASP A 124 16.80 0.93 -6.62
CA ASP A 124 16.23 -0.21 -7.34
C ASP A 124 15.50 -1.12 -6.33
N ILE A 125 14.22 -1.41 -6.61
CA ILE A 125 13.36 -2.25 -5.78
C ILE A 125 13.06 -3.54 -6.52
N ARG A 126 13.22 -4.67 -5.85
CA ARG A 126 12.85 -6.00 -6.34
C ARG A 126 11.97 -6.74 -5.34
N ILE A 127 11.11 -7.59 -5.85
CA ILE A 127 10.14 -8.33 -5.05
C ILE A 127 10.60 -9.78 -4.93
N ALA A 128 10.74 -10.26 -3.70
CA ALA A 128 11.08 -11.63 -3.40
C ALA A 128 9.82 -12.51 -3.34
N VAL A 129 9.85 -13.62 -4.09
CA VAL A 129 8.80 -14.63 -4.17
C VAL A 129 9.40 -15.98 -3.81
N THR A 130 8.93 -16.62 -2.74
CA THR A 130 9.39 -17.96 -2.35
C THR A 130 8.79 -19.03 -3.27
N GLU A 131 9.56 -20.06 -3.59
CA GLU A 131 9.10 -21.21 -4.39
C GLU A 131 8.01 -22.04 -3.67
N THR A 132 7.97 -21.99 -2.33
CA THR A 132 7.02 -22.73 -1.50
C THR A 132 5.93 -21.83 -0.94
N VAL A 133 4.92 -22.44 -0.29
CA VAL A 133 3.87 -21.71 0.45
C VAL A 133 4.49 -21.10 1.72
N GLY A 134 5.06 -19.93 1.59
CA GLY A 134 5.71 -19.20 2.68
C GLY A 134 5.91 -17.74 2.28
N ILE A 135 6.37 -16.94 3.22
CA ILE A 135 6.77 -15.56 2.96
C ILE A 135 8.28 -15.44 3.05
N TYR A 136 8.87 -14.63 2.21
CA TYR A 136 10.26 -14.22 2.37
C TYR A 136 10.34 -13.29 3.59
N HIS A 137 11.20 -13.64 4.57
CA HIS A 137 11.23 -12.95 5.85
C HIS A 137 12.64 -12.66 6.35
N ASP A 138 13.57 -12.49 5.44
CA ASP A 138 14.91 -12.08 5.76
C ASP A 138 14.98 -10.60 6.18
N LYS A 139 16.02 -10.20 6.92
CA LYS A 139 16.24 -8.84 7.41
C LYS A 139 17.73 -8.51 7.46
N LEU A 140 18.36 -8.61 6.31
CA LEU A 140 19.76 -8.30 6.10
C LEU A 140 19.92 -6.86 5.59
N GLY A 141 20.91 -6.15 6.06
CA GLY A 141 21.36 -4.89 5.48
C GLY A 141 22.88 -4.86 5.35
N ILE A 142 23.37 -4.36 4.21
CA ILE A 142 24.80 -4.26 3.90
C ILE A 142 25.08 -2.84 3.42
N ILE A 143 26.02 -2.16 4.08
CA ILE A 143 26.46 -0.82 3.72
C ILE A 143 27.95 -0.89 3.35
N GLU A 144 28.27 -0.45 2.15
CA GLU A 144 29.64 -0.36 1.62
C GLU A 144 30.01 1.10 1.41
N ASP A 145 31.18 1.54 1.86
CA ASP A 145 31.70 2.89 1.60
C ASP A 145 32.60 2.94 0.36
N PHE A 146 33.10 4.14 0.03
CA PHE A 146 33.96 4.36 -1.13
C PHE A 146 35.38 3.77 -0.97
N ASP A 147 35.79 3.48 0.27
CA ASP A 147 37.09 2.85 0.59
C ASP A 147 37.01 1.32 0.61
N GLY A 148 35.81 0.73 0.35
CA GLY A 148 35.58 -0.72 0.36
C GLY A 148 35.35 -1.29 1.76
N ASN A 149 35.19 -0.46 2.80
CA ASN A 149 34.78 -0.98 4.09
C ASN A 149 33.31 -1.37 4.06
N VAL A 150 32.98 -2.49 4.67
CA VAL A 150 31.61 -3.04 4.68
C VAL A 150 31.13 -3.24 6.11
N VAL A 151 29.89 -2.83 6.33
CA VAL A 151 29.13 -3.17 7.54
C VAL A 151 27.89 -3.94 7.13
N ALA A 152 27.71 -5.13 7.70
CA ALA A 152 26.45 -5.84 7.57
C ALA A 152 25.72 -5.87 8.92
N PHE A 153 24.39 -5.89 8.84
CA PHE A 153 23.55 -5.96 10.02
C PHE A 153 22.32 -6.82 9.75
N TYR A 154 21.91 -7.54 10.77
CA TYR A 154 20.75 -8.42 10.74
C TYR A 154 20.05 -8.43 12.10
N GLY A 155 18.77 -8.77 12.09
CA GLY A 155 17.94 -8.78 13.29
C GLY A 155 16.45 -8.80 13.00
N SER A 156 15.65 -8.20 13.88
CA SER A 156 14.20 -8.21 13.74
C SER A 156 13.65 -7.02 12.93
N ALA A 157 14.44 -5.94 12.76
CA ALA A 157 13.99 -4.69 12.16
C ALA A 157 13.68 -4.80 10.66
N ASN A 158 12.43 -4.50 10.28
CA ASN A 158 12.04 -4.29 8.88
C ASN A 158 12.32 -2.86 8.43
N GLU A 159 12.36 -2.64 7.11
CA GLU A 159 12.43 -1.32 6.51
C GLU A 159 11.04 -0.65 6.58
N SER A 160 10.64 -0.27 7.78
CA SER A 160 9.33 0.34 8.06
C SER A 160 9.41 1.32 9.24
N LEU A 161 8.41 2.21 9.32
CA LEU A 161 8.29 3.12 10.47
C LEU A 161 8.17 2.36 11.80
N GLY A 162 7.44 1.24 11.79
CA GLY A 162 7.32 0.34 12.95
C GLY A 162 8.65 -0.25 13.37
N GLY A 163 9.48 -0.68 12.40
CA GLY A 163 10.81 -1.25 12.65
C GLY A 163 11.81 -0.25 13.23
N TYR A 164 11.61 1.05 13.02
CA TYR A 164 12.57 2.07 13.48
C TYR A 164 12.08 2.96 14.63
N LYS A 165 10.79 2.96 14.94
CA LYS A 165 10.23 3.86 15.98
C LYS A 165 9.22 3.20 16.91
N ASN A 166 8.36 2.31 16.42
CA ASN A 166 7.18 1.89 17.15
C ASN A 166 7.33 0.53 17.85
N ASN A 167 8.10 -0.39 17.27
CA ASN A 167 8.34 -1.71 17.84
C ASN A 167 9.69 -1.74 18.57
N TYR A 168 9.84 -2.63 19.54
CA TYR A 168 11.16 -2.95 20.08
C TYR A 168 11.85 -3.92 19.12
N GLU A 169 12.82 -3.41 18.38
CA GLU A 169 13.62 -4.17 17.42
C GLU A 169 15.09 -4.09 17.81
N LYS A 170 15.85 -5.13 17.50
CA LYS A 170 17.28 -5.18 17.74
C LYS A 170 18.01 -5.69 16.51
N ILE A 171 19.10 -5.01 16.16
CA ILE A 171 20.02 -5.46 15.11
C ILE A 171 21.39 -5.74 15.69
N ARG A 172 22.08 -6.69 15.09
CA ARG A 172 23.49 -7.00 15.35
C ARG A 172 24.31 -6.55 14.16
N ILE A 173 25.50 -6.03 14.44
CA ILE A 173 26.41 -5.48 13.44
C ILE A 173 27.65 -6.35 13.33
N VAL A 174 28.11 -6.59 12.11
CA VAL A 174 29.41 -7.16 11.74
C VAL A 174 30.15 -6.20 10.82
N LYS A 175 31.47 -6.20 10.86
CA LYS A 175 32.32 -5.17 10.22
C LYS A 175 33.48 -5.81 9.48
N SER A 176 33.75 -5.45 8.23
CA SER A 176 34.80 -6.06 7.40
C SER A 176 36.22 -5.86 7.93
N TRP A 177 36.45 -4.86 8.74
CA TRP A 177 37.76 -4.58 9.36
C TRP A 177 38.00 -5.32 10.69
N VAL A 178 37.03 -6.12 11.11
CA VAL A 178 37.17 -6.99 12.29
C VAL A 178 37.40 -8.41 11.77
N VAL A 179 38.57 -8.99 12.08
CA VAL A 179 39.01 -10.29 11.52
C VAL A 179 38.00 -11.41 11.75
N SER A 180 37.36 -11.44 12.92
CA SER A 180 36.35 -12.45 13.25
C SER A 180 35.06 -12.34 12.41
N ASP A 181 34.80 -11.18 11.82
CA ASP A 181 33.57 -10.88 11.11
C ASP A 181 33.74 -11.03 9.58
N ALA A 182 34.97 -11.12 9.09
CA ALA A 182 35.29 -11.10 7.66
C ALA A 182 34.54 -12.19 6.86
N ALA A 183 34.55 -13.41 7.36
CA ALA A 183 33.85 -14.53 6.72
C ALA A 183 32.33 -14.33 6.67
N SER A 184 31.74 -13.78 7.74
CA SER A 184 30.30 -13.45 7.76
C SER A 184 29.95 -12.36 6.75
N ILE A 185 30.80 -11.35 6.59
CA ILE A 185 30.59 -10.30 5.59
C ILE A 185 30.60 -10.85 4.16
N GLU A 186 31.56 -11.73 3.85
CA GLU A 186 31.70 -12.36 2.53
C GLU A 186 30.47 -13.24 2.22
N ASP A 187 29.98 -13.99 3.20
CA ASP A 187 28.80 -14.84 3.08
C ASP A 187 27.54 -14.03 2.82
N GLU A 188 27.29 -13.01 3.64
CA GLU A 188 26.11 -12.13 3.49
C GLU A 188 26.12 -11.35 2.16
N GLN A 189 27.29 -10.92 1.69
CA GLN A 189 27.41 -10.27 0.39
C GLN A 189 27.10 -11.25 -0.74
N SER A 190 27.62 -12.46 -0.66
CA SER A 190 27.42 -13.50 -1.66
C SER A 190 25.96 -13.95 -1.71
N GLU A 191 25.31 -14.10 -0.56
CA GLU A 191 23.91 -14.47 -0.47
C GLU A 191 23.01 -13.39 -1.05
N PHE A 192 23.23 -12.11 -0.70
CA PHE A 192 22.48 -11.01 -1.29
C PHE A 192 22.66 -10.95 -2.81
N GLU A 193 23.86 -11.10 -3.31
CA GLU A 193 24.14 -11.09 -4.75
C GLU A 193 23.50 -12.26 -5.48
N ALA A 194 23.50 -13.45 -4.87
CA ALA A 194 22.80 -14.60 -5.42
C ALA A 194 21.28 -14.37 -5.51
N LEU A 195 20.67 -13.79 -4.48
CA LEU A 195 19.27 -13.39 -4.49
C LEU A 195 19.01 -12.31 -5.55
N TRP A 196 19.82 -11.26 -5.56
CA TRP A 196 19.67 -10.13 -6.48
C TRP A 196 19.74 -10.55 -7.94
N ASN A 197 20.64 -11.46 -8.26
CA ASN A 197 20.84 -11.96 -9.62
C ASN A 197 19.96 -13.16 -9.99
N GLY A 198 19.01 -13.56 -9.12
CA GLY A 198 18.09 -14.67 -9.38
C GLY A 198 18.77 -16.05 -9.41
N LEU A 199 19.88 -16.17 -8.71
CA LEU A 199 20.66 -17.44 -8.61
C LEU A 199 20.23 -18.30 -7.41
N ASN A 200 19.39 -17.76 -6.53
CA ASN A 200 18.88 -18.53 -5.38
C ASN A 200 17.80 -19.52 -5.84
N PRO A 201 17.92 -20.83 -5.55
CA PRO A 201 16.99 -21.85 -6.04
C PRO A 201 15.63 -21.85 -5.29
N TYR A 202 15.52 -21.16 -4.16
CA TYR A 202 14.34 -21.19 -3.29
C TYR A 202 13.54 -19.88 -3.32
N VAL A 203 14.15 -18.80 -3.81
CA VAL A 203 13.55 -17.47 -3.86
C VAL A 203 13.78 -16.87 -5.23
N LYS A 204 12.69 -16.60 -5.93
CA LYS A 204 12.71 -15.85 -7.17
C LYS A 204 12.61 -14.36 -6.87
N VAL A 205 13.50 -13.57 -7.45
CA VAL A 205 13.50 -12.12 -7.31
C VAL A 205 13.09 -11.51 -8.64
N ILE A 206 12.00 -10.72 -8.61
CA ILE A 206 11.44 -10.06 -9.80
C ILE A 206 11.62 -8.55 -9.69
N GLY A 207 12.00 -7.92 -10.79
CA GLY A 207 12.13 -6.46 -10.87
C GLY A 207 10.78 -5.78 -10.75
N TYR A 208 10.74 -4.64 -10.08
CA TYR A 208 9.55 -3.81 -9.98
C TYR A 208 9.24 -3.16 -11.34
N LYS A 209 8.01 -3.31 -11.84
CA LYS A 209 7.65 -2.92 -13.21
C LYS A 209 7.82 -1.43 -13.48
N GLU A 210 8.19 -1.11 -14.71
CA GLU A 210 8.24 0.25 -15.26
C GLU A 210 6.87 0.97 -15.14
N SER A 211 5.76 0.23 -15.20
CA SER A 211 4.41 0.77 -14.99
C SER A 211 4.22 1.40 -13.61
N ALA A 212 4.83 0.84 -12.57
CA ALA A 212 4.74 1.38 -11.22
C ALA A 212 5.62 2.64 -11.04
N LYS A 213 6.77 2.69 -11.72
CA LYS A 213 7.59 3.91 -11.80
C LYS A 213 6.81 5.04 -12.46
N THR A 214 6.09 4.75 -13.54
CA THR A 214 5.23 5.70 -14.24
C THR A 214 4.13 6.24 -13.32
N HIS A 215 3.47 5.40 -12.54
CA HIS A 215 2.46 5.83 -11.57
C HIS A 215 2.99 6.79 -10.49
N ILE A 216 4.19 6.54 -9.98
CA ILE A 216 4.84 7.46 -9.03
C ILE A 216 5.07 8.84 -9.66
N ILE A 217 5.55 8.86 -10.90
CA ILE A 217 5.76 10.10 -11.66
C ILE A 217 4.42 10.82 -11.88
N GLU A 218 3.37 10.11 -12.25
CA GLU A 218 2.03 10.67 -12.42
C GLU A 218 1.47 11.29 -11.13
N ILE A 219 1.67 10.65 -9.96
CA ILE A 219 1.26 11.20 -8.66
C ILE A 219 1.96 12.54 -8.40
N ILE A 220 3.27 12.61 -8.69
CA ILE A 220 4.06 13.83 -8.50
C ILE A 220 3.64 14.94 -9.44
N GLU A 221 3.47 14.65 -10.72
CA GLU A 221 3.03 15.63 -11.71
C GLU A 221 1.64 16.17 -11.37
N ARG A 222 0.75 15.30 -10.91
CA ARG A 222 -0.58 15.67 -10.44
C ARG A 222 -0.52 16.65 -9.27
N ARG A 223 0.37 16.45 -8.31
CA ARG A 223 0.57 17.35 -7.16
C ARG A 223 1.29 18.65 -7.54
N LYS A 224 2.29 18.59 -8.45
CA LYS A 224 3.01 19.78 -8.94
C LYS A 224 2.11 20.75 -9.73
N ASN A 225 1.14 20.20 -10.45
CA ASN A 225 0.20 20.99 -11.26
C ASN A 225 -0.91 21.65 -10.42
N GLY A 226 -0.74 21.73 -9.09
CA GLY A 226 -1.62 22.50 -8.19
C GLY A 226 -2.98 21.85 -7.93
N THR A 227 -3.16 20.59 -8.28
CA THR A 227 -4.28 19.79 -7.81
C THR A 227 -3.99 19.34 -6.37
N SER A 228 -4.10 20.29 -5.40
CA SER A 228 -4.20 19.95 -3.99
C SER A 228 -5.31 18.92 -3.81
N ALA A 229 -5.10 17.98 -2.88
CA ALA A 229 -6.11 17.03 -2.42
C ALA A 229 -7.31 17.79 -1.84
N GLY A 230 -8.21 18.22 -2.70
CA GLY A 230 -9.38 19.07 -2.39
C GLY A 230 -10.29 19.28 -3.58
N ALA A 231 -9.80 19.05 -4.80
CA ALA A 231 -10.62 18.98 -5.99
C ALA A 231 -9.87 18.11 -7.01
N SER A 232 -10.09 16.81 -6.98
CA SER A 232 -9.74 15.97 -8.13
C SER A 232 -10.41 16.59 -9.36
N ALA A 233 -9.62 16.89 -10.41
CA ALA A 233 -10.22 17.18 -11.70
C ALA A 233 -11.26 16.08 -11.95
N PRO A 234 -12.48 16.42 -12.43
CA PRO A 234 -13.50 15.42 -12.62
C PRO A 234 -12.92 14.31 -13.47
N ILE A 235 -12.91 13.08 -12.93
CA ILE A 235 -12.41 11.91 -13.65
C ILE A 235 -13.21 11.84 -14.93
N LYS A 236 -12.55 12.04 -16.06
CA LYS A 236 -13.21 11.98 -17.36
C LYS A 236 -13.56 10.52 -17.61
N LEU A 237 -14.84 10.24 -17.61
CA LEU A 237 -15.35 8.93 -18.01
C LEU A 237 -14.92 8.62 -19.45
N ARG A 238 -14.68 7.36 -19.72
CA ARG A 238 -14.47 6.89 -21.08
C ARG A 238 -15.84 6.68 -21.73
N ASP A 239 -15.91 6.76 -23.04
CA ASP A 239 -17.15 6.68 -23.81
C ASP A 239 -18.00 5.46 -23.42
N TYR A 240 -17.38 4.29 -23.27
CA TYR A 240 -18.08 3.06 -22.86
C TYR A 240 -18.61 3.10 -21.42
N GLN A 241 -18.01 3.89 -20.53
CA GLN A 241 -18.51 4.08 -19.15
C GLN A 241 -19.74 5.00 -19.16
N GLU A 242 -19.73 6.06 -19.96
CA GLU A 242 -20.87 6.93 -20.16
C GLU A 242 -22.06 6.18 -20.79
N GLU A 243 -21.79 5.35 -21.81
CA GLU A 243 -22.78 4.46 -22.44
C GLU A 243 -23.40 3.50 -21.41
N ALA A 244 -22.56 2.88 -20.56
CA ALA A 244 -23.03 1.95 -19.52
C ALA A 244 -23.91 2.66 -18.48
N ILE A 245 -23.53 3.86 -18.04
CA ILE A 245 -24.32 4.68 -17.11
C ILE A 245 -25.66 5.07 -17.73
N ASN A 246 -25.65 5.54 -18.97
CA ASN A 246 -26.89 5.91 -19.70
C ASN A 246 -27.82 4.70 -19.89
N ALA A 247 -27.28 3.53 -20.23
CA ALA A 247 -28.06 2.31 -20.34
C ALA A 247 -28.71 1.90 -19.00
N TRP A 248 -27.98 2.06 -17.89
CA TRP A 248 -28.46 1.80 -16.55
C TRP A 248 -29.58 2.79 -16.13
N VAL A 249 -29.42 4.08 -16.42
CA VAL A 249 -30.45 5.09 -16.19
C VAL A 249 -31.72 4.75 -16.99
N ASN A 250 -31.57 4.42 -18.27
CA ASN A 250 -32.70 4.04 -19.15
C ASN A 250 -33.37 2.72 -18.75
N ASN A 251 -32.74 1.93 -17.91
CA ASN A 251 -33.30 0.70 -17.35
C ASN A 251 -33.76 0.89 -15.90
N ASP A 252 -34.32 2.05 -15.59
CA ASP A 252 -34.89 2.38 -14.27
C ASP A 252 -33.89 2.14 -13.12
N TYR A 253 -32.61 2.47 -13.35
CA TYR A 253 -31.53 2.32 -12.37
C TYR A 253 -31.26 0.90 -11.89
N HIS A 254 -31.50 -0.09 -12.76
CA HIS A 254 -31.22 -1.50 -12.49
C HIS A 254 -30.29 -2.10 -13.55
N GLY A 255 -29.37 -2.96 -13.13
CA GLY A 255 -28.51 -3.67 -14.08
C GLY A 255 -27.21 -4.20 -13.49
N PHE A 256 -26.44 -4.85 -14.37
CA PHE A 256 -25.12 -5.36 -14.07
C PHE A 256 -24.08 -4.72 -15.02
N TYR A 257 -22.99 -4.25 -14.47
CA TYR A 257 -21.83 -3.84 -15.25
C TYR A 257 -20.90 -5.03 -15.47
N VAL A 258 -21.01 -5.66 -16.63
CA VAL A 258 -20.11 -6.75 -17.04
C VAL A 258 -18.88 -6.14 -17.71
N MET A 259 -17.87 -5.87 -16.93
CA MET A 259 -16.67 -5.15 -17.37
C MET A 259 -15.42 -5.92 -16.94
N ALA A 260 -14.37 -5.93 -17.77
CA ALA A 260 -13.11 -6.58 -17.45
C ALA A 260 -12.41 -5.90 -16.25
N THR A 261 -11.51 -6.63 -15.59
CA THR A 261 -10.69 -6.07 -14.52
C THR A 261 -9.83 -4.93 -15.04
N GLY A 262 -9.70 -3.84 -14.28
CA GLY A 262 -8.92 -2.66 -14.67
C GLY A 262 -9.62 -1.68 -15.62
N THR A 263 -10.87 -1.92 -16.02
CA THR A 263 -11.64 -1.02 -16.89
C THR A 263 -12.36 0.11 -16.15
N GLY A 264 -12.22 0.19 -14.81
CA GLY A 264 -12.80 1.25 -14.02
C GLY A 264 -14.25 1.01 -13.57
N LYS A 265 -14.63 -0.26 -13.30
CA LYS A 265 -15.97 -0.63 -12.75
C LYS A 265 -16.37 0.22 -11.55
N THR A 266 -15.47 0.39 -10.58
CA THR A 266 -15.70 1.18 -9.36
C THR A 266 -16.11 2.61 -9.70
N TRP A 267 -15.37 3.27 -10.57
CA TRP A 267 -15.69 4.64 -11.00
C TRP A 267 -16.98 4.73 -11.82
N THR A 268 -17.26 3.74 -12.67
CA THR A 268 -18.54 3.66 -13.37
C THR A 268 -19.71 3.59 -12.37
N ALA A 269 -19.61 2.75 -11.34
CA ALA A 269 -20.63 2.63 -10.30
C ALA A 269 -20.75 3.90 -9.44
N ILE A 270 -19.63 4.57 -9.09
CA ILE A 270 -19.62 5.84 -8.35
C ILE A 270 -20.32 6.94 -9.17
N TYR A 271 -20.02 7.03 -10.47
CA TYR A 271 -20.66 8.03 -11.33
C TYR A 271 -22.13 7.70 -11.60
N SER A 272 -22.52 6.42 -11.60
CA SER A 272 -23.94 6.03 -11.61
C SER A 272 -24.65 6.53 -10.36
N ALA A 273 -24.04 6.40 -9.19
CA ALA A 273 -24.58 6.94 -7.96
C ALA A 273 -24.72 8.47 -8.01
N LYS A 274 -23.71 9.19 -8.53
CA LYS A 274 -23.80 10.64 -8.76
C LYS A 274 -24.97 10.98 -9.67
N LYS A 275 -25.13 10.25 -10.76
CA LYS A 275 -26.19 10.48 -11.74
C LYS A 275 -27.58 10.28 -11.13
N LEU A 276 -27.74 9.25 -10.30
CA LEU A 276 -29.00 9.04 -9.56
C LEU A 276 -29.31 10.21 -8.63
N LEU A 277 -28.30 10.69 -7.89
CA LEU A 277 -28.48 11.76 -6.91
C LEU A 277 -28.79 13.14 -7.53
N GLU A 278 -28.60 13.33 -8.83
CA GLU A 278 -29.04 14.53 -9.54
C GLU A 278 -30.58 14.67 -9.53
N SER A 279 -31.31 13.55 -9.43
CA SER A 279 -32.77 13.52 -9.54
C SER A 279 -33.49 12.85 -8.37
N HIS A 280 -32.77 12.10 -7.53
CA HIS A 280 -33.33 11.30 -6.46
C HIS A 280 -32.60 11.54 -5.14
N ALA A 281 -33.32 11.60 -4.04
CA ALA A 281 -32.75 11.59 -2.70
C ALA A 281 -32.61 10.11 -2.25
N ALA A 282 -31.41 9.58 -2.27
CA ALA A 282 -31.16 8.19 -1.91
C ALA A 282 -30.02 8.05 -0.90
N MET A 283 -30.11 7.02 -0.05
CA MET A 283 -28.97 6.50 0.71
C MET A 283 -28.21 5.53 -0.17
N ILE A 284 -26.89 5.70 -0.30
CA ILE A 284 -26.06 4.78 -1.07
C ILE A 284 -25.54 3.68 -0.14
N VAL A 285 -25.75 2.43 -0.51
CA VAL A 285 -25.25 1.27 0.21
C VAL A 285 -24.35 0.48 -0.74
N ILE A 286 -23.07 0.35 -0.39
CA ILE A 286 -22.07 -0.38 -1.18
C ILE A 286 -21.70 -1.66 -0.44
N CYS A 287 -21.81 -2.80 -1.12
CA CYS A 287 -21.40 -4.10 -0.61
C CYS A 287 -20.17 -4.59 -1.34
N ALA A 288 -19.09 -4.76 -0.60
CA ALA A 288 -17.86 -5.37 -1.11
C ALA A 288 -17.63 -6.75 -0.46
N PRO A 289 -17.02 -7.73 -1.15
CA PRO A 289 -16.82 -9.07 -0.59
C PRO A 289 -15.92 -9.06 0.65
N TYR A 290 -14.97 -8.14 0.74
CA TYR A 290 -13.89 -8.18 1.72
C TYR A 290 -13.60 -6.83 2.36
N LYS A 291 -13.02 -6.83 3.58
CA LYS A 291 -12.73 -5.62 4.38
C LYS A 291 -11.78 -4.62 3.68
N HIS A 292 -10.76 -5.12 2.97
CA HIS A 292 -9.83 -4.24 2.28
C HIS A 292 -10.51 -3.54 1.10
N LEU A 293 -11.43 -4.21 0.39
CA LEU A 293 -12.24 -3.58 -0.66
C LEU A 293 -13.20 -2.53 -0.06
N VAL A 294 -13.72 -2.75 1.15
CA VAL A 294 -14.49 -1.72 1.88
C VAL A 294 -13.66 -0.45 2.06
N ARG A 295 -12.38 -0.58 2.44
CA ARG A 295 -11.47 0.57 2.56
C ARG A 295 -11.18 1.23 1.21
N GLN A 296 -10.88 0.42 0.18
CA GLN A 296 -10.64 0.94 -1.17
C GLN A 296 -11.87 1.70 -1.72
N TRP A 297 -13.07 1.15 -1.53
CA TRP A 297 -14.31 1.84 -1.88
C TRP A 297 -14.48 3.13 -1.08
N ALA A 298 -14.12 3.15 0.21
CA ALA A 298 -14.15 4.34 1.05
C ALA A 298 -13.28 5.45 0.48
N ASP A 299 -12.02 5.15 0.14
CA ASP A 299 -11.08 6.11 -0.43
C ASP A 299 -11.58 6.71 -1.76
N ASP A 300 -12.17 5.90 -2.64
CA ASP A 300 -12.70 6.36 -3.92
C ASP A 300 -14.00 7.16 -3.75
N VAL A 301 -14.85 6.75 -2.79
CA VAL A 301 -16.10 7.46 -2.45
C VAL A 301 -15.80 8.81 -1.80
N GLU A 302 -14.82 8.91 -0.89
CA GLU A 302 -14.41 10.19 -0.29
C GLU A 302 -13.92 11.19 -1.35
N LYS A 303 -13.17 10.73 -2.35
CA LYS A 303 -12.75 11.57 -3.49
C LYS A 303 -13.94 12.05 -4.33
N ALA A 304 -14.93 11.18 -4.53
CA ALA A 304 -16.08 11.46 -5.36
C ALA A 304 -17.16 12.28 -4.64
N PHE A 305 -17.32 12.08 -3.35
CA PHE A 305 -18.34 12.69 -2.50
C PHE A 305 -17.73 13.32 -1.24
N PRO A 306 -16.92 14.38 -1.36
CA PRO A 306 -16.16 14.95 -0.24
C PRO A 306 -17.02 15.53 0.88
N GLN A 307 -18.31 15.74 0.65
CA GLN A 307 -19.27 16.26 1.63
C GLN A 307 -20.19 15.17 2.20
N ALA A 308 -20.05 13.91 1.74
CA ALA A 308 -20.91 12.83 2.20
C ALA A 308 -20.48 12.29 3.58
N HIS A 309 -21.46 11.83 4.34
CA HIS A 309 -21.22 11.09 5.58
C HIS A 309 -21.00 9.62 5.28
N LEU A 310 -19.71 9.23 5.29
CA LEU A 310 -19.28 7.88 4.98
C LEU A 310 -19.19 7.02 6.25
N ILE A 311 -19.85 5.85 6.23
CA ILE A 311 -19.83 4.91 7.35
C ILE A 311 -19.40 3.53 6.84
N MET A 312 -18.27 3.04 7.38
CA MET A 312 -17.79 1.69 7.08
C MET A 312 -18.36 0.69 8.08
N VAL A 313 -18.96 -0.39 7.57
CA VAL A 313 -19.58 -1.45 8.37
C VAL A 313 -18.77 -2.73 8.26
N SER A 314 -17.98 -2.97 9.29
CA SER A 314 -17.16 -4.17 9.43
C SER A 314 -16.94 -4.50 10.90
N SER A 315 -16.32 -5.64 11.21
CA SER A 315 -15.95 -5.99 12.59
C SER A 315 -14.93 -5.03 13.21
N GLU A 316 -14.33 -4.14 12.44
CA GLU A 316 -13.37 -3.13 12.92
C GLU A 316 -14.05 -1.83 13.40
N ASN A 317 -15.30 -1.63 13.03
CA ASN A 317 -16.11 -0.51 13.49
C ASN A 317 -17.35 -1.01 14.26
N PRO A 318 -17.24 -1.32 15.57
CA PRO A 318 -18.37 -1.82 16.34
C PRO A 318 -19.49 -0.79 16.55
N ALA A 319 -19.20 0.50 16.35
CA ALA A 319 -20.16 1.61 16.56
C ALA A 319 -21.01 1.94 15.33
N TRP A 320 -20.88 1.22 14.23
CA TRP A 320 -21.53 1.53 12.95
C TRP A 320 -23.07 1.68 13.04
N GLU A 321 -23.74 0.88 13.87
CA GLU A 321 -25.20 0.98 14.07
C GLU A 321 -25.62 2.35 14.65
N GLN A 322 -24.87 2.79 15.65
CA GLN A 322 -25.09 4.09 16.26
C GLN A 322 -24.78 5.22 15.27
N GLN A 323 -23.68 5.12 14.55
CA GLN A 323 -23.29 6.11 13.54
C GLN A 323 -24.35 6.26 12.45
N ILE A 324 -24.80 5.16 11.84
CA ILE A 324 -25.87 5.20 10.82
C ILE A 324 -27.15 5.82 11.40
N SER A 325 -27.54 5.43 12.62
CA SER A 325 -28.75 5.96 13.24
C SER A 325 -28.64 7.46 13.53
N GLN A 326 -27.49 7.95 13.93
CA GLN A 326 -27.23 9.38 14.15
C GLN A 326 -27.31 10.17 12.84
N GLU A 327 -26.71 9.66 11.76
CA GLU A 327 -26.74 10.36 10.47
C GLU A 327 -28.15 10.36 9.84
N ILE A 328 -28.94 9.29 10.03
CA ILE A 328 -30.34 9.27 9.62
C ILE A 328 -31.15 10.36 10.34
N ILE A 329 -30.92 10.55 11.64
CA ILE A 329 -31.58 11.61 12.41
C ILE A 329 -31.11 12.99 11.92
N ARG A 330 -29.79 13.17 11.73
CA ARG A 330 -29.20 14.42 11.28
C ARG A 330 -29.75 14.85 9.92
N LYS A 331 -29.91 13.94 8.97
CA LYS A 331 -30.47 14.20 7.64
C LYS A 331 -31.90 14.73 7.67
N GLN A 332 -32.65 14.47 8.73
CA GLN A 332 -33.99 15.06 8.89
C GLN A 332 -33.96 16.58 9.05
N TYR A 333 -32.82 17.11 9.51
CA TYR A 333 -32.61 18.55 9.73
C TYR A 333 -31.76 19.22 8.65
N SER A 334 -30.98 18.45 7.89
CA SER A 334 -30.12 18.92 6.79
C SER A 334 -30.34 18.03 5.57
N LYS A 335 -31.17 18.53 4.64
CA LYS A 335 -31.61 17.76 3.46
C LYS A 335 -30.48 17.51 2.44
N ASP A 336 -29.43 18.30 2.50
CA ASP A 336 -28.30 18.22 1.56
C ASP A 336 -27.24 17.18 1.99
N ASP A 337 -27.37 16.62 3.19
CA ASP A 337 -26.42 15.64 3.70
C ASP A 337 -26.61 14.27 3.02
N GLN A 338 -25.58 13.83 2.31
CA GLN A 338 -25.56 12.53 1.66
C GLN A 338 -25.00 11.45 2.60
N ILE A 339 -25.73 10.36 2.80
CA ILE A 339 -25.29 9.21 3.60
C ILE A 339 -24.83 8.10 2.65
N ILE A 340 -23.59 7.63 2.84
CA ILE A 340 -23.01 6.51 2.10
C ILE A 340 -22.55 5.47 3.11
N VAL A 341 -23.02 4.24 2.97
CA VAL A 341 -22.67 3.12 3.83
C VAL A 341 -21.94 2.08 3.00
N ILE A 342 -20.73 1.71 3.42
CA ILE A 342 -19.94 0.68 2.77
C ILE A 342 -19.81 -0.51 3.72
N SER A 343 -20.21 -1.70 3.29
CA SER A 343 -20.21 -2.90 4.12
C SER A 343 -19.53 -4.08 3.45
N THR A 344 -19.09 -5.03 4.26
CA THR A 344 -18.80 -6.36 3.72
C THR A 344 -20.11 -7.12 3.44
N ILE A 345 -20.09 -8.05 2.47
CA ILE A 345 -21.24 -8.94 2.20
C ILE A 345 -21.68 -9.66 3.49
N ALA A 346 -20.74 -10.11 4.32
CA ALA A 346 -21.05 -10.77 5.59
C ALA A 346 -21.81 -9.84 6.55
N SER A 347 -21.39 -8.57 6.65
CA SER A 347 -22.07 -7.58 7.49
C SER A 347 -23.43 -7.17 6.94
N PHE A 348 -23.55 -7.06 5.61
CA PHE A 348 -24.81 -6.76 4.93
C PHE A 348 -25.88 -7.83 5.19
N LYS A 349 -25.51 -9.12 5.19
CA LYS A 349 -26.43 -10.25 5.46
C LYS A 349 -26.93 -10.29 6.92
N MET A 350 -26.39 -9.48 7.84
CA MET A 350 -26.85 -9.47 9.23
C MET A 350 -28.24 -8.82 9.35
N PRO A 351 -29.21 -9.44 10.04
CA PRO A 351 -30.55 -8.86 10.22
C PRO A 351 -30.51 -7.45 10.85
N ARG A 352 -29.60 -7.19 11.78
CA ARG A 352 -29.42 -5.88 12.40
C ARG A 352 -28.98 -4.79 11.43
N PHE A 353 -28.22 -5.15 10.35
CA PHE A 353 -27.83 -4.21 9.32
C PHE A 353 -29.07 -3.70 8.57
N MET A 354 -29.89 -4.63 8.05
CA MET A 354 -31.11 -4.29 7.34
C MET A 354 -32.08 -3.50 8.23
N ALA A 355 -32.22 -3.89 9.51
CA ALA A 355 -33.05 -3.17 10.47
C ALA A 355 -32.58 -1.73 10.67
N THR A 356 -31.27 -1.49 10.66
CA THR A 356 -30.69 -0.16 10.83
C THR A 356 -30.86 0.71 9.59
N ILE A 357 -30.54 0.19 8.40
CA ILE A 357 -30.70 0.91 7.13
C ILE A 357 -32.16 1.26 6.86
N ASN A 358 -33.08 0.39 7.20
CA ASN A 358 -34.53 0.61 6.98
C ASN A 358 -35.16 1.68 7.92
N LYS A 359 -34.40 2.20 8.90
CA LYS A 359 -34.84 3.38 9.66
C LYS A 359 -34.88 4.65 8.80
N SER A 360 -34.06 4.71 7.73
CA SER A 360 -34.15 5.80 6.76
C SER A 360 -35.38 5.62 5.86
N LYS A 361 -36.08 6.72 5.60
CA LYS A 361 -37.21 6.80 4.66
C LYS A 361 -36.75 7.04 3.22
N ASP A 362 -35.49 7.42 3.01
CA ASP A 362 -34.93 7.65 1.69
C ASP A 362 -34.92 6.37 0.85
N GLU A 363 -34.97 6.53 -0.46
CA GLU A 363 -34.65 5.46 -1.40
C GLU A 363 -33.24 4.90 -1.12
N LYS A 364 -32.96 3.68 -1.53
CA LYS A 364 -31.67 3.05 -1.34
C LYS A 364 -31.11 2.61 -2.68
N LEU A 365 -29.93 3.14 -3.03
CA LEU A 365 -29.14 2.59 -4.11
C LEU A 365 -28.20 1.52 -3.52
N LEU A 366 -28.38 0.27 -3.94
CA LEU A 366 -27.50 -0.83 -3.59
C LEU A 366 -26.51 -1.06 -4.72
N ILE A 367 -25.22 -0.93 -4.42
CA ILE A 367 -24.10 -1.28 -5.30
C ILE A 367 -23.46 -2.54 -4.72
N VAL A 368 -23.38 -3.61 -5.51
CA VAL A 368 -22.75 -4.86 -5.10
C VAL A 368 -21.52 -5.11 -5.98
N ASP A 369 -20.36 -5.03 -5.35
CA ASP A 369 -19.11 -5.39 -5.99
C ASP A 369 -18.92 -6.91 -5.99
N GLU A 370 -18.37 -7.46 -7.09
CA GLU A 370 -18.24 -8.91 -7.31
C GLU A 370 -19.56 -9.66 -7.07
N ALA A 371 -20.63 -9.22 -7.74
CA ALA A 371 -22.00 -9.67 -7.53
C ALA A 371 -22.19 -11.21 -7.62
N HIS A 372 -21.30 -11.92 -8.33
CA HIS A 372 -21.32 -13.39 -8.39
C HIS A 372 -21.12 -14.04 -7.01
N ARG A 373 -20.41 -13.37 -6.07
CA ARG A 373 -20.22 -13.85 -4.71
C ARG A 373 -21.40 -13.58 -3.78
N PHE A 374 -22.36 -12.79 -4.22
CA PHE A 374 -23.56 -12.49 -3.44
C PHE A 374 -24.58 -13.63 -3.48
N THR A 375 -24.49 -14.46 -4.51
CA THR A 375 -25.43 -15.54 -4.82
C THR A 375 -24.99 -16.92 -4.33
N ASP A 376 -23.86 -17.05 -3.61
CA ASP A 376 -23.44 -18.33 -3.05
C ASP A 376 -24.53 -18.89 -2.17
N ARG A 377 -25.18 -19.96 -2.66
CA ARG A 377 -26.08 -20.77 -1.86
C ARG A 377 -25.19 -21.50 -0.85
N PRO A 378 -25.53 -21.49 0.45
CA PRO A 378 -24.92 -22.47 1.34
C PRO A 378 -25.36 -23.84 0.87
N ASP A 379 -24.41 -24.73 0.60
CA ASP A 379 -24.64 -26.18 0.40
C ASP A 379 -25.27 -26.80 1.64
#